data_ea6cff7ee6bf7018cb08fec6cf8ae957
#
_entry.id   ea6cff7ee6bf7018cb08fec6cf8ae957
#
_cell.length_a   1.000
_cell.length_b   1.000
_cell.length_c   1.000
_cell.angle_alpha   90.00
_cell.angle_beta   90.00
_cell.angle_gamma   90.00
#
_symmetry.space_group_name_H-M   'P 1'
#
loop_
_entity.id
_entity.type
_entity.pdbx_description
1 polymer ?
#
loop_
_entity_poly.entity_id
_entity_poly.type
_entity_poly.pdbx_seq_one_letter_code
_entity_poly.pdbx_strand_id
1 'polypeptide(L)'
;VLLSYRSFASAIGIVATLVSGIVMLAGLAAVLFLIAEKAPARGMVALVLTLVFALFIAMLVPRINVTLYDENHPALTLSQRAVFPVATFVVAAPNGTTLAEVRRTFFSRFGRNRWTISQNGRHLGEAVEESWGRAVVRKVLGKFSRRFETNLRIDHGGLEAGRILRRPDSDGTVDVLELTNDALDRRVAVAVAVLVLGREP
;
A
#
# COMPACT_ATOMS: atom_id res chain seq x y z
N VAL A 1 -14.00 14.38 -13.83
CA VAL A 1 -12.60 14.24 -14.28
C VAL A 1 -12.27 12.76 -14.27
N LEU A 2 -11.97 12.19 -15.42
CA LEU A 2 -11.55 10.79 -15.59
C LEU A 2 -10.02 10.76 -15.49
N LEU A 3 -9.50 10.26 -14.37
CA LEU A 3 -8.07 10.07 -14.18
C LEU A 3 -7.72 8.62 -14.51
N SER A 4 -6.77 8.40 -15.40
CA SER A 4 -6.17 7.10 -15.62
C SER A 4 -4.93 6.94 -14.73
N TYR A 5 -4.65 5.72 -14.27
CA TYR A 5 -3.44 5.46 -13.51
C TYR A 5 -2.63 4.32 -14.12
N ARG A 6 -1.31 4.44 -14.04
CA ARG A 6 -0.38 3.36 -14.40
C ARG A 6 0.50 3.06 -13.19
N SER A 7 0.57 1.79 -12.81
CA SER A 7 1.48 1.32 -11.78
C SER A 7 2.77 0.81 -12.42
N PHE A 8 3.91 1.26 -11.92
CA PHE A 8 5.22 0.78 -12.36
C PHE A 8 5.92 0.10 -11.19
N ALA A 9 6.55 -1.05 -11.48
CA ALA A 9 7.46 -1.63 -10.52
C ALA A 9 8.67 -0.69 -10.34
N SER A 10 9.06 -0.41 -9.10
CA SER A 10 10.28 0.37 -8.86
C SER A 10 11.51 -0.43 -9.30
N ALA A 11 12.52 0.23 -9.86
CA ALA A 11 13.78 -0.44 -10.22
C ALA A 11 14.40 -1.16 -9.01
N ILE A 12 14.32 -0.54 -7.82
CA ILE A 12 14.72 -1.15 -6.56
C ILE A 12 13.90 -2.42 -6.26
N GLY A 13 12.60 -2.42 -6.55
CA GLY A 13 11.73 -3.58 -6.39
C GLY A 13 12.15 -4.75 -7.27
N ILE A 14 12.53 -4.48 -8.51
CA ILE A 14 13.03 -5.50 -9.44
C ILE A 14 14.35 -6.10 -8.94
N VAL A 15 15.33 -5.24 -8.60
CA VAL A 15 16.63 -5.67 -8.07
C VAL A 15 16.48 -6.52 -6.81
N ALA A 16 15.63 -6.09 -5.88
CA ALA A 16 15.42 -6.84 -4.64
C ALA A 16 14.70 -8.17 -4.86
N THR A 17 13.81 -8.25 -5.82
CA THR A 17 13.19 -9.53 -6.20
C THR A 17 14.26 -10.49 -6.76
N LEU A 18 15.17 -10.00 -7.59
CA LEU A 18 16.30 -10.79 -8.09
C LEU A 18 17.23 -11.23 -6.96
N VAL A 19 17.63 -10.33 -6.06
CA VAL A 19 18.45 -10.63 -4.90
C VAL A 19 17.77 -11.66 -4.00
N SER A 20 16.49 -11.50 -3.70
CA SER A 20 15.73 -12.47 -2.92
C SER A 20 15.71 -13.86 -3.59
N GLY A 21 15.56 -13.91 -4.93
CA GLY A 21 15.64 -15.15 -5.70
C GLY A 21 16.99 -15.83 -5.59
N ILE A 22 18.08 -15.06 -5.70
CA ILE A 22 19.46 -15.58 -5.54
C ILE A 22 19.67 -16.15 -4.13
N VAL A 23 19.24 -15.42 -3.10
CA VAL A 23 19.31 -15.86 -1.69
C VAL A 23 18.56 -17.17 -1.50
N MET A 24 17.35 -17.30 -2.08
CA MET A 24 16.55 -18.52 -2.01
C MET A 24 17.28 -19.70 -2.68
N LEU A 25 17.85 -19.50 -3.85
CA LEU A 25 18.60 -20.54 -4.57
C LEU A 25 19.86 -20.96 -3.79
N ALA A 26 20.63 -20.01 -3.28
CA ALA A 26 21.81 -20.28 -2.48
C ALA A 26 21.46 -21.03 -1.17
N GLY A 27 20.38 -20.61 -0.52
CA GLY A 27 19.87 -21.27 0.68
C GLY A 27 19.43 -22.71 0.41
N LEU A 28 18.71 -22.94 -0.69
CA LEU A 28 18.31 -24.30 -1.09
C LEU A 28 19.52 -25.18 -1.38
N ALA A 29 20.54 -24.68 -2.07
CA ALA A 29 21.80 -25.39 -2.32
C ALA A 29 22.50 -25.76 -1.01
N ALA A 30 22.59 -24.83 -0.05
CA ALA A 30 23.14 -25.08 1.27
C ALA A 30 22.36 -26.16 2.05
N VAL A 31 21.03 -26.16 1.98
CA VAL A 31 20.18 -27.18 2.59
C VAL A 31 20.49 -28.57 2.00
N LEU A 32 20.54 -28.69 0.68
CA LEU A 32 20.84 -29.94 -0.02
C LEU A 32 22.24 -30.47 0.34
N PHE A 33 23.22 -29.58 0.41
CA PHE A 33 24.58 -29.92 0.83
C PHE A 33 24.58 -30.48 2.27
N LEU A 34 23.95 -29.80 3.22
CA LEU A 34 23.88 -30.22 4.62
C LEU A 34 23.11 -31.55 4.83
N ILE A 35 22.12 -31.83 3.99
CA ILE A 35 21.44 -33.12 3.97
C ILE A 35 22.36 -34.22 3.48
N ALA A 36 23.12 -33.94 2.41
CA ALA A 36 24.12 -34.88 1.87
C ALA A 36 25.22 -35.22 2.90
N GLU A 37 25.60 -34.26 3.73
CA GLU A 37 26.55 -34.46 4.86
C GLU A 37 25.92 -35.15 6.08
N LYS A 38 24.70 -35.71 5.96
CA LYS A 38 23.96 -36.37 7.05
C LYS A 38 23.67 -35.45 8.25
N ALA A 39 23.55 -34.15 8.04
CA ALA A 39 23.22 -33.15 9.05
C ALA A 39 21.84 -32.52 8.84
N PRO A 40 20.73 -33.27 8.83
CA PRO A 40 19.40 -32.79 8.47
C PRO A 40 18.90 -31.67 9.40
N ALA A 41 19.23 -31.71 10.69
CA ALA A 41 18.86 -30.68 11.64
C ALA A 41 19.46 -29.31 11.27
N ARG A 42 20.73 -29.27 10.82
CA ARG A 42 21.37 -28.04 10.36
C ARG A 42 20.76 -27.56 9.03
N GLY A 43 20.39 -28.50 8.15
CA GLY A 43 19.65 -28.19 6.93
C GLY A 43 18.31 -27.50 7.19
N MET A 44 17.54 -27.99 8.17
CA MET A 44 16.28 -27.36 8.57
C MET A 44 16.47 -25.94 9.11
N VAL A 45 17.49 -25.72 9.95
CA VAL A 45 17.82 -24.37 10.44
C VAL A 45 18.19 -23.44 9.30
N ALA A 46 19.04 -23.90 8.36
CA ALA A 46 19.44 -23.13 7.18
C ALA A 46 18.22 -22.76 6.31
N LEU A 47 17.29 -23.68 6.13
CA LEU A 47 16.03 -23.41 5.39
C LEU A 47 15.21 -22.31 6.04
N VAL A 48 14.96 -22.42 7.35
CA VAL A 48 14.18 -21.43 8.09
C VAL A 48 14.84 -20.05 8.02
N LEU A 49 16.15 -19.96 8.25
CA LEU A 49 16.90 -18.70 8.16
C LEU A 49 16.82 -18.10 6.76
N THR A 50 16.94 -18.90 5.72
CA THR A 50 16.83 -18.45 4.32
C THR A 50 15.45 -17.88 4.02
N LEU A 51 14.37 -18.57 4.44
CA LEU A 51 13.00 -18.12 4.26
C LEU A 51 12.74 -16.81 5.01
N VAL A 52 13.19 -16.71 6.27
CA VAL A 52 13.03 -15.50 7.07
C VAL A 52 13.76 -14.33 6.43
N PHE A 53 15.00 -14.55 5.97
CA PHE A 53 15.80 -13.51 5.36
C PHE A 53 15.22 -13.04 4.00
N ALA A 54 14.78 -13.97 3.15
CA ALA A 54 14.14 -13.66 1.88
C ALA A 54 12.82 -12.88 2.12
N LEU A 55 12.02 -13.28 3.11
CA LEU A 55 10.80 -12.58 3.50
C LEU A 55 11.10 -11.18 4.01
N PHE A 56 12.16 -11.01 4.81
CA PHE A 56 12.60 -9.72 5.33
C PHE A 56 13.00 -8.77 4.19
N ILE A 57 13.81 -9.23 3.23
CA ILE A 57 14.14 -8.45 2.03
C ILE A 57 12.85 -8.06 1.30
N ALA A 58 11.95 -9.01 1.08
CA ALA A 58 10.70 -8.78 0.39
C ALA A 58 9.81 -7.75 1.10
N MET A 59 9.87 -7.63 2.43
CA MET A 59 9.11 -6.65 3.22
C MET A 59 9.71 -5.25 3.20
N LEU A 60 11.02 -5.12 3.05
CA LEU A 60 11.72 -3.83 3.14
C LEU A 60 11.65 -3.02 1.84
N VAL A 61 11.35 -3.65 0.72
CA VAL A 61 11.51 -3.02 -0.60
C VAL A 61 10.25 -2.29 -1.04
N PRO A 62 10.35 -1.00 -1.38
CA PRO A 62 9.27 -0.24 -2.00
C PRO A 62 8.87 -0.84 -3.35
N ARG A 63 7.57 -1.16 -3.54
CA ARG A 63 7.12 -1.92 -4.71
C ARG A 63 6.27 -1.11 -5.68
N ILE A 64 5.76 0.05 -5.26
CA ILE A 64 4.70 0.74 -5.97
C ILE A 64 5.10 2.17 -6.29
N ASN A 65 5.14 2.46 -7.59
CA ASN A 65 5.09 3.79 -8.13
C ASN A 65 3.84 3.87 -8.99
N VAL A 66 2.98 4.84 -8.71
CA VAL A 66 1.75 5.10 -9.47
C VAL A 66 1.84 6.48 -10.04
N THR A 67 1.64 6.62 -11.34
CA THR A 67 1.46 7.92 -11.99
C THR A 67 0.02 8.05 -12.42
N LEU A 68 -0.61 9.13 -11.98
CA LEU A 68 -1.95 9.53 -12.41
C LEU A 68 -1.83 10.46 -13.59
N TYR A 69 -2.64 10.23 -14.60
CA TYR A 69 -2.68 11.01 -15.82
C TYR A 69 -4.04 11.70 -15.97
N ASP A 70 -4.01 12.95 -16.37
CA ASP A 70 -5.14 13.73 -16.83
C ASP A 70 -4.97 13.95 -18.33
N GLU A 71 -5.86 13.41 -19.16
CA GLU A 71 -5.80 13.50 -20.64
C GLU A 71 -4.39 13.20 -21.23
N ASN A 72 -3.70 12.17 -20.75
CA ASN A 72 -2.33 11.79 -21.12
C ASN A 72 -1.20 12.66 -20.56
N HIS A 73 -1.48 13.70 -19.79
CA HIS A 73 -0.46 14.46 -19.07
C HIS A 73 -0.30 13.92 -17.63
N PRO A 74 0.93 13.72 -17.13
CA PRO A 74 1.13 13.31 -15.76
C PRO A 74 0.60 14.39 -14.82
N ALA A 75 -0.39 14.04 -13.99
CA ALA A 75 -1.02 14.95 -13.04
C ALA A 75 -0.43 14.82 -11.63
N LEU A 76 -0.13 13.59 -11.21
CA LEU A 76 0.42 13.27 -9.90
C LEU A 76 1.30 12.02 -9.97
N THR A 77 2.30 11.97 -9.12
CA THR A 77 3.14 10.79 -8.91
C THR A 77 3.06 10.35 -7.45
N LEU A 78 2.78 9.09 -7.25
CA LEU A 78 2.74 8.42 -5.95
C LEU A 78 3.91 7.45 -5.88
N SER A 79 4.90 7.72 -5.05
CA SER A 79 6.05 6.85 -4.87
C SER A 79 6.08 6.27 -3.46
N GLN A 80 6.25 4.96 -3.35
CA GLN A 80 6.43 4.31 -2.07
C GLN A 80 7.87 4.44 -1.62
N ARG A 81 8.11 5.17 -0.53
CA ARG A 81 9.46 5.41 0.03
C ARG A 81 9.86 4.35 1.04
N ALA A 82 8.91 3.85 1.83
CA ALA A 82 9.15 2.82 2.84
C ALA A 82 7.98 1.83 2.89
N VAL A 83 8.25 0.61 3.33
CA VAL A 83 7.25 -0.47 3.46
C VAL A 83 7.05 -0.86 4.91
N PHE A 84 8.12 -0.93 5.70
CA PHE A 84 8.11 -1.39 7.09
C PHE A 84 9.02 -0.51 7.96
N PRO A 85 8.68 -0.24 9.22
CA PRO A 85 7.45 -0.64 9.94
C PRO A 85 6.23 0.22 9.56
N VAL A 86 6.46 1.35 8.90
CA VAL A 86 5.44 2.30 8.45
C VAL A 86 5.53 2.43 6.94
N ALA A 87 4.51 1.99 6.23
CA ALA A 87 4.43 2.22 4.79
C ALA A 87 4.26 3.72 4.54
N THR A 88 5.22 4.32 3.87
CA THR A 88 5.24 5.76 3.57
C THR A 88 5.18 5.96 2.06
N PHE A 89 4.25 6.80 1.63
CA PHE A 89 4.05 7.20 0.24
C PHE A 89 4.24 8.70 0.13
N VAL A 90 4.97 9.11 -0.87
CA VAL A 90 5.14 10.51 -1.23
C VAL A 90 4.24 10.82 -2.41
N VAL A 91 3.40 11.84 -2.24
CA VAL A 91 2.56 12.41 -3.27
C VAL A 91 3.29 13.62 -3.83
N ALA A 92 3.63 13.59 -5.11
CA ALA A 92 4.35 14.68 -5.76
C ALA A 92 3.58 15.18 -7.00
N ALA A 93 3.69 16.47 -7.26
CA ALA A 93 3.25 17.08 -8.51
C ALA A 93 4.20 16.69 -9.66
N PRO A 94 3.81 16.87 -10.93
CA PRO A 94 4.64 16.54 -12.08
C PRO A 94 6.00 17.24 -12.11
N ASN A 95 6.10 18.41 -11.51
CA ASN A 95 7.34 19.18 -11.37
C ASN A 95 8.27 18.67 -10.24
N GLY A 96 7.91 17.56 -9.59
CA GLY A 96 8.69 16.98 -8.49
C GLY A 96 8.41 17.59 -7.12
N THR A 97 7.58 18.62 -7.02
CA THR A 97 7.23 19.23 -5.71
C THR A 97 6.42 18.26 -4.88
N THR A 98 6.86 17.94 -3.66
CA THR A 98 6.12 17.11 -2.71
C THR A 98 4.88 17.86 -2.21
N LEU A 99 3.71 17.29 -2.45
CA LEU A 99 2.43 17.83 -1.98
C LEU A 99 2.07 17.30 -0.59
N ALA A 100 2.28 16.01 -0.37
CA ALA A 100 1.99 15.37 0.92
C ALA A 100 2.76 14.05 1.07
N GLU A 101 2.86 13.60 2.31
CA GLU A 101 3.24 12.23 2.65
C GLU A 101 2.04 11.51 3.25
N VAL A 102 1.77 10.30 2.78
CA VAL A 102 0.72 9.44 3.28
C VAL A 102 1.35 8.23 3.95
N ARG A 103 1.06 8.03 5.22
CA ARG A 103 1.68 6.99 6.05
C ARG A 103 0.65 5.99 6.54
N ARG A 104 1.03 4.72 6.58
CA ARG A 104 0.21 3.65 7.13
C ARG A 104 1.08 2.72 7.98
N THR A 105 0.71 2.51 9.24
CA THR A 105 1.41 1.56 10.10
C THR A 105 1.14 0.13 9.66
N PHE A 106 2.12 -0.76 9.80
CA PHE A 106 1.98 -2.17 9.44
C PHE A 106 0.82 -2.83 10.19
N PHE A 107 0.67 -2.55 11.47
CA PHE A 107 -0.37 -3.12 12.31
C PHE A 107 -1.79 -2.65 11.96
N SER A 108 -1.95 -1.48 11.33
CA SER A 108 -3.27 -1.04 10.86
C SER A 108 -3.87 -1.95 9.78
N ARG A 109 -3.05 -2.81 9.17
CA ARG A 109 -3.52 -3.84 8.23
C ARG A 109 -4.36 -4.92 8.89
N PHE A 110 -4.12 -5.21 10.18
CA PHE A 110 -4.83 -6.26 10.90
C PHE A 110 -6.12 -5.76 11.56
N GLY A 111 -6.22 -4.46 11.82
CA GLY A 111 -7.39 -3.81 12.38
C GLY A 111 -8.08 -2.88 11.39
N ARG A 112 -8.53 -1.74 11.87
CA ARG A 112 -9.11 -0.65 11.09
C ARG A 112 -8.03 0.02 10.25
N ASN A 113 -8.25 0.15 8.94
CA ASN A 113 -7.31 0.86 8.09
C ASN A 113 -7.26 2.34 8.49
N ARG A 114 -6.07 2.83 8.78
CA ARG A 114 -5.80 4.21 9.15
C ARG A 114 -4.60 4.71 8.38
N TRP A 115 -4.80 5.79 7.66
CA TRP A 115 -3.79 6.47 6.89
C TRP A 115 -3.61 7.88 7.42
N THR A 116 -2.38 8.25 7.75
CA THR A 116 -2.05 9.58 8.23
C THR A 116 -1.54 10.40 7.08
N ILE A 117 -2.07 11.60 6.88
CA ILE A 117 -1.69 12.54 5.84
C ILE A 117 -0.88 13.65 6.50
N SER A 118 0.32 13.91 6.00
CA SER A 118 1.20 14.97 6.49
C SER A 118 1.82 15.75 5.34
N GLN A 119 2.14 17.02 5.58
CA GLN A 119 2.84 17.90 4.65
C GLN A 119 3.94 18.64 5.39
N ASN A 120 5.17 18.59 4.87
CA ASN A 120 6.34 19.21 5.52
C ASN A 120 6.49 18.85 7.02
N GLY A 121 6.19 17.60 7.36
CA GLY A 121 6.23 17.11 8.74
C GLY A 121 5.05 17.51 9.62
N ARG A 122 4.13 18.37 9.16
CA ARG A 122 2.90 18.72 9.88
C ARG A 122 1.80 17.71 9.56
N HIS A 123 1.12 17.27 10.59
CA HIS A 123 -0.08 16.44 10.44
C HIS A 123 -1.20 17.28 9.83
N LEU A 124 -1.71 16.85 8.66
CA LEU A 124 -2.85 17.50 8.01
C LEU A 124 -4.16 16.81 8.37
N GLY A 125 -4.15 15.48 8.38
CA GLY A 125 -5.37 14.73 8.62
C GLY A 125 -5.18 13.23 8.51
N GLU A 126 -6.29 12.52 8.53
CA GLU A 126 -6.33 11.07 8.49
C GLU A 126 -7.44 10.55 7.58
N ALA A 127 -7.16 9.46 6.88
CA ALA A 127 -8.20 8.68 6.22
C ALA A 127 -8.42 7.39 7.01
N VAL A 128 -9.65 7.19 7.47
CA VAL A 128 -10.00 6.12 8.41
C VAL A 128 -11.26 5.39 7.95
N GLU A 129 -11.25 4.06 8.02
CA GLU A 129 -12.46 3.26 7.75
C GLU A 129 -13.57 3.59 8.76
N GLU A 130 -14.79 3.83 8.27
CA GLU A 130 -15.92 4.25 9.11
C GLU A 130 -16.35 3.16 10.10
N SER A 131 -16.33 1.88 9.70
CA SER A 131 -16.83 0.77 10.52
C SER A 131 -15.74 -0.23 10.86
N TRP A 132 -15.38 -0.33 12.15
CA TRP A 132 -14.45 -1.34 12.64
C TRP A 132 -14.97 -2.76 12.44
N GLY A 133 -16.24 -3.01 12.74
CA GLY A 133 -16.84 -4.33 12.59
C GLY A 133 -16.84 -4.82 11.14
N ARG A 134 -17.20 -3.95 10.19
CA ARG A 134 -17.16 -4.28 8.75
C ARG A 134 -15.72 -4.48 8.27
N ALA A 135 -14.76 -3.71 8.77
CA ALA A 135 -13.34 -3.86 8.44
C ALA A 135 -12.80 -5.25 8.83
N VAL A 136 -13.17 -5.76 10.02
CA VAL A 136 -12.79 -7.09 10.49
C VAL A 136 -13.49 -8.18 9.67
N VAL A 137 -14.81 -8.06 9.47
CA VAL A 137 -15.58 -9.03 8.68
C VAL A 137 -15.05 -9.12 7.25
N ARG A 138 -14.72 -7.98 6.63
CA ARG A 138 -14.10 -7.94 5.30
C ARG A 138 -12.78 -8.70 5.26
N LYS A 139 -11.91 -8.55 6.24
CA LYS A 139 -10.60 -9.22 6.28
C LYS A 139 -10.71 -10.73 6.45
N VAL A 140 -11.74 -11.19 7.14
CA VAL A 140 -11.99 -12.63 7.36
C VAL A 140 -12.80 -13.25 6.21
N LEU A 141 -13.83 -12.55 5.74
CA LEU A 141 -14.80 -13.07 4.77
C LEU A 141 -14.76 -12.35 3.41
N GLY A 142 -13.97 -11.26 3.26
CA GLY A 142 -13.98 -10.39 2.07
C GLY A 142 -13.54 -11.07 0.78
N LYS A 143 -12.79 -12.17 0.89
CA LYS A 143 -12.48 -13.02 -0.28
C LYS A 143 -13.72 -13.72 -0.87
N PHE A 144 -14.80 -13.80 -0.10
CA PHE A 144 -16.01 -14.52 -0.47
C PHE A 144 -17.19 -13.60 -0.82
N SER A 145 -17.14 -12.32 -0.49
CA SER A 145 -18.25 -11.40 -0.79
C SER A 145 -17.81 -9.94 -0.90
N ARG A 146 -18.08 -9.32 -2.04
CA ARG A 146 -17.91 -7.87 -2.30
C ARG A 146 -18.85 -6.98 -1.46
N ARG A 147 -19.80 -7.57 -0.71
CA ARG A 147 -20.78 -6.82 0.12
C ARG A 147 -20.20 -6.19 1.39
N PHE A 148 -18.97 -6.52 1.75
CA PHE A 148 -18.31 -6.01 2.97
C PHE A 148 -17.37 -4.83 2.73
N GLU A 149 -17.58 -4.12 1.62
CA GLU A 149 -16.81 -2.93 1.28
C GLU A 149 -17.14 -1.80 2.26
N THR A 150 -16.09 -1.16 2.78
CA THR A 150 -16.23 -0.09 3.77
C THR A 150 -15.91 1.26 3.16
N ASN A 151 -16.75 2.25 3.48
CA ASN A 151 -16.46 3.64 3.19
C ASN A 151 -15.29 4.13 4.05
N LEU A 152 -14.53 5.08 3.53
CA LEU A 152 -13.49 5.78 4.28
C LEU A 152 -13.87 7.23 4.46
N ARG A 153 -13.62 7.72 5.66
CA ARG A 153 -13.75 9.13 6.00
C ARG A 153 -12.38 9.77 5.98
N ILE A 154 -12.28 10.94 5.38
CA ILE A 154 -11.08 11.76 5.39
C ILE A 154 -11.31 12.91 6.36
N ASP A 155 -10.54 12.94 7.45
CA ASP A 155 -10.57 14.00 8.44
C ASP A 155 -9.40 14.96 8.23
N HIS A 156 -9.63 16.26 8.33
CA HIS A 156 -8.62 17.32 8.31
C HIS A 156 -8.83 18.27 9.48
N GLY A 157 -7.82 18.38 10.35
CA GLY A 157 -7.92 19.25 11.53
C GLY A 157 -9.07 18.89 12.49
N GLY A 158 -9.53 17.63 12.51
CA GLY A 158 -10.65 17.17 13.34
C GLY A 158 -12.03 17.37 12.71
N LEU A 159 -12.11 17.95 11.52
CA LEU A 159 -13.34 18.09 10.73
C LEU A 159 -13.32 17.12 9.55
N GLU A 160 -14.50 16.66 9.17
CA GLU A 160 -14.63 15.82 7.97
C GLU A 160 -14.38 16.66 6.72
N ALA A 161 -13.32 16.30 6.00
CA ALA A 161 -12.92 16.93 4.73
C ALA A 161 -13.51 16.22 3.52
N GLY A 162 -13.86 14.93 3.65
CA GLY A 162 -14.46 14.17 2.57
C GLY A 162 -14.65 12.70 2.90
N ARG A 163 -15.23 11.99 1.94
CA ARG A 163 -15.50 10.54 2.03
C ARG A 163 -15.14 9.84 0.73
N ILE A 164 -14.66 8.63 0.87
CA ILE A 164 -14.50 7.68 -0.24
C ILE A 164 -15.64 6.67 -0.09
N LEU A 165 -16.58 6.73 -1.02
CA LEU A 165 -17.76 5.87 -1.05
C LEU A 165 -17.60 4.83 -2.15
N ARG A 166 -17.78 3.58 -1.81
CA ARG A 166 -17.83 2.50 -2.77
C ARG A 166 -19.28 2.18 -3.09
N ARG A 167 -19.67 2.40 -4.33
CA ARG A 167 -21.04 2.18 -4.81
C ARG A 167 -21.07 1.04 -5.81
N PRO A 168 -22.04 0.11 -5.69
CA PRO A 168 -22.28 -0.88 -6.73
C PRO A 168 -22.75 -0.18 -8.00
N ASP A 169 -22.22 -0.56 -9.13
CA ASP A 169 -22.65 -0.11 -10.46
C ASP A 169 -23.03 -1.31 -11.32
N SER A 170 -23.69 -1.07 -12.48
CA SER A 170 -24.14 -2.11 -13.41
C SER A 170 -22.97 -3.01 -13.87
N ASP A 171 -21.80 -2.43 -14.07
CA ASP A 171 -20.61 -3.12 -14.59
C ASP A 171 -19.57 -3.46 -13.50
N GLY A 172 -19.91 -3.23 -12.22
CA GLY A 172 -19.00 -3.53 -11.10
C GLY A 172 -19.17 -2.64 -9.90
N THR A 173 -18.06 -2.09 -9.38
CA THR A 173 -18.06 -1.12 -8.29
C THR A 173 -17.37 0.16 -8.72
N VAL A 174 -17.98 1.29 -8.42
CA VAL A 174 -17.43 2.62 -8.66
C VAL A 174 -17.08 3.25 -7.32
N ASP A 175 -15.86 3.74 -7.23
CA ASP A 175 -15.39 4.47 -6.07
C ASP A 175 -15.58 5.97 -6.31
N VAL A 176 -16.34 6.61 -5.42
CA VAL A 176 -16.67 8.03 -5.48
C VAL A 176 -15.97 8.76 -4.36
N LEU A 177 -15.13 9.73 -4.71
CA LEU A 177 -14.53 10.66 -3.75
C LEU A 177 -15.41 11.89 -3.64
N GLU A 178 -16.06 12.07 -2.50
CA GLU A 178 -16.82 13.26 -2.16
C GLU A 178 -15.99 14.16 -1.24
N LEU A 179 -15.73 15.40 -1.63
CA LEU A 179 -15.06 16.40 -0.81
C LEU A 179 -16.09 17.35 -0.23
N THR A 180 -16.10 17.49 1.09
CA THR A 180 -17.06 18.32 1.83
C THR A 180 -16.61 19.78 1.86
N ASN A 181 -15.31 20.00 1.83
CA ASN A 181 -14.71 21.34 1.86
C ASN A 181 -13.38 21.37 1.09
N ASP A 182 -12.86 22.56 0.82
CA ASP A 182 -11.57 22.76 0.15
C ASP A 182 -10.37 22.81 1.13
N ALA A 183 -10.53 22.34 2.38
CA ALA A 183 -9.47 22.37 3.38
C ALA A 183 -8.30 21.43 3.06
N LEU A 184 -8.57 20.34 2.32
CA LEU A 184 -7.56 19.43 1.83
C LEU A 184 -7.37 19.64 0.31
N ASP A 185 -6.13 19.76 -0.15
CA ASP A 185 -5.82 19.80 -1.59
C ASP A 185 -6.46 18.61 -2.31
N ARG A 186 -7.30 18.88 -3.31
CA ARG A 186 -8.03 17.86 -4.08
C ARG A 186 -7.13 16.80 -4.65
N ARG A 187 -5.90 17.18 -5.06
CA ARG A 187 -4.89 16.25 -5.59
C ARG A 187 -4.44 15.26 -4.53
N VAL A 188 -4.26 15.72 -3.29
CA VAL A 188 -3.90 14.87 -2.15
C VAL A 188 -5.04 13.91 -1.82
N ALA A 189 -6.28 14.39 -1.81
CA ALA A 189 -7.47 13.55 -1.58
C ALA A 189 -7.61 12.45 -2.64
N VAL A 190 -7.42 12.78 -3.92
CA VAL A 190 -7.41 11.80 -5.03
C VAL A 190 -6.28 10.78 -4.85
N ALA A 191 -5.07 11.24 -4.49
CA ALA A 191 -3.94 10.36 -4.23
C ALA A 191 -4.21 9.36 -3.10
N VAL A 192 -4.82 9.84 -2.00
CA VAL A 192 -5.24 8.98 -0.88
C VAL A 192 -6.28 7.97 -1.34
N ALA A 193 -7.28 8.39 -2.11
CA ALA A 193 -8.28 7.48 -2.66
C ALA A 193 -7.64 6.36 -3.49
N VAL A 194 -6.75 6.70 -4.42
CA VAL A 194 -6.05 5.73 -5.26
C VAL A 194 -5.18 4.78 -4.43
N LEU A 195 -4.47 5.28 -3.39
CA LEU A 195 -3.65 4.44 -2.51
C LEU A 195 -4.48 3.46 -1.69
N VAL A 196 -5.64 3.90 -1.24
CA VAL A 196 -6.54 3.07 -0.43
C VAL A 196 -7.21 2.00 -1.30
N LEU A 197 -7.74 2.40 -2.44
CA LEU A 197 -8.52 1.54 -3.34
C LEU A 197 -7.63 0.61 -4.19
N GLY A 198 -6.51 1.11 -4.69
CA GLY A 198 -5.57 0.35 -5.53
C GLY A 198 -4.80 -0.75 -4.78
N ARG A 199 -4.96 -0.88 -3.47
CA ARG A 199 -4.30 -1.90 -2.64
C ARG A 199 -5.21 -3.02 -2.14
N GLU A 200 -6.46 -2.98 -2.49
CA GLU A 200 -7.36 -4.09 -2.18
C GLU A 200 -7.34 -5.08 -3.35
N PRO A 201 -6.59 -6.22 -3.24
CA PRO A 201 -6.67 -7.30 -4.19
C PRO A 201 -7.99 -8.04 -4.04
#